data_030186cdca6140f8f61e6c7300d7f2d7
#
_entry.id   030186cdca6140f8f61e6c7300d7f2d7
#
_cell.length_a   1.000
_cell.length_b   1.000
_cell.length_c   1.000
_cell.angle_alpha   90.00
_cell.angle_beta   90.00
_cell.angle_gamma   90.00
#
_symmetry.space_group_name_H-M   'P 1'
#
loop_
_entity.id
_entity.type
_entity.pdbx_description
1 polymer ?
#
loop_
_entity_poly.entity_id
_entity_poly.type
_entity_poly.pdbx_seq_one_letter_code
_entity_poly.pdbx_strand_id
1 'polypeptide(L)'
;MKIYNTLSRSKEEFVPLEEGKVKMYVCGPTVYNLIHIGNARPMIVFDTVRRYLEYKGYDVNYVSNFTDVDDKIIKKAIEEGVTAEEISKRYIKECKKDMAGMNIKPATTHPLATQEIDGMIDMIKTLIDKGYAYEKNGTVYYRTRRFEGYGKLSKKNIDDLEAGHRDDAHKLKVSGEDEKEDPLDFVLWKPKKDGEPYWESPWSEGRPGWHIECSVMSKKYLADEIDIHAGGEDLIFPHHENEIAQSEAANGVPFAKYWMHNAFLNIDTKKMSKSLGNFFTVRDISKEYDLQVLRFFMLSAHYRNPINFSHDLMEAAKNGLDRIITAVTNLTHLEKSAKDSAMTEDEKKVIDSTKDIYGKFEAAMDDDFNTADAISAVFELVKLANSNSSEDNTKEYITALKESIVTLADILGLKVIKEEELLDEDIEALIAERQQARKDKNFARADEIRDELMAKGIILEDTREGVRWKRA
;
A
#
# COMPACT_ATOMS: atom_id res chain seq x y z
N MET A 1 8.96 20.84 -3.65
CA MET A 1 8.74 19.60 -2.87
C MET A 1 10.07 18.88 -2.71
N LYS A 2 10.38 18.39 -1.52
CA LYS A 2 11.61 17.64 -1.20
C LYS A 2 11.27 16.22 -0.78
N ILE A 3 12.12 15.28 -1.18
CA ILE A 3 12.00 13.86 -0.82
C ILE A 3 13.31 13.40 -0.20
N TYR A 4 13.25 12.68 0.93
CA TYR A 4 14.43 12.02 1.48
C TYR A 4 14.79 10.81 0.62
N ASN A 5 15.98 10.84 0.07
CA ASN A 5 16.52 9.77 -0.77
C ASN A 5 17.46 8.88 0.07
N THR A 6 17.08 7.62 0.26
CA THR A 6 17.92 6.66 0.99
C THR A 6 19.29 6.46 0.34
N LEU A 7 19.37 6.61 -0.99
CA LEU A 7 20.61 6.46 -1.73
C LEU A 7 21.66 7.53 -1.34
N SER A 8 21.24 8.80 -1.26
CA SER A 8 22.11 9.92 -0.86
C SER A 8 22.09 10.20 0.64
N ARG A 9 21.10 9.68 1.38
CA ARG A 9 20.80 9.97 2.80
C ARG A 9 20.53 11.44 3.07
N SER A 10 19.93 12.13 2.11
CA SER A 10 19.58 13.55 2.22
C SER A 10 18.21 13.84 1.61
N LYS A 11 17.60 14.96 2.01
CA LYS A 11 16.42 15.49 1.34
C LYS A 11 16.87 16.20 0.06
N GLU A 12 16.27 15.81 -1.06
CA GLU A 12 16.54 16.34 -2.39
C GLU A 12 15.29 16.98 -2.98
N GLU A 13 15.46 17.99 -3.85
CA GLU A 13 14.34 18.50 -4.65
C GLU A 13 13.82 17.40 -5.56
N PHE A 14 12.50 17.19 -5.52
CA PHE A 14 11.87 16.24 -6.42
C PHE A 14 11.74 16.81 -7.83
N VAL A 15 12.43 16.20 -8.75
CA VAL A 15 12.37 16.50 -10.19
C VAL A 15 12.16 15.18 -10.92
N PRO A 16 10.98 14.94 -11.51
CA PRO A 16 10.72 13.71 -12.25
C PRO A 16 11.61 13.58 -13.49
N LEU A 17 11.79 12.33 -13.95
CA LEU A 17 12.54 12.05 -15.19
C LEU A 17 11.82 12.58 -16.43
N GLU A 18 10.50 12.60 -16.40
CA GLU A 18 9.63 13.15 -17.43
C GLU A 18 8.69 14.18 -16.82
N GLU A 19 8.64 15.40 -17.37
CA GLU A 19 7.81 16.47 -16.83
C GLU A 19 6.34 16.06 -16.72
N GLY A 20 5.76 16.30 -15.54
CA GLY A 20 4.35 15.99 -15.25
C GLY A 20 4.05 14.51 -15.02
N LYS A 21 5.01 13.59 -15.16
CA LYS A 21 4.81 12.15 -14.97
C LYS A 21 5.72 11.59 -13.89
N VAL A 22 5.24 10.59 -13.17
CA VAL A 22 6.01 9.88 -12.14
C VAL A 22 5.88 8.37 -12.34
N LYS A 23 7.00 7.71 -12.51
CA LYS A 23 7.13 6.24 -12.54
C LYS A 23 7.51 5.75 -11.15
N MET A 24 6.59 5.06 -10.49
CA MET A 24 6.76 4.63 -9.10
C MET A 24 6.56 3.12 -8.96
N TYR A 25 7.57 2.44 -8.43
CA TYR A 25 7.51 1.02 -8.10
C TYR A 25 7.58 0.83 -6.57
N VAL A 26 6.64 0.05 -6.03
CA VAL A 26 6.63 -0.32 -4.62
C VAL A 26 6.60 -1.84 -4.51
N CYS A 27 7.61 -2.42 -3.86
CA CYS A 27 7.67 -3.86 -3.67
C CYS A 27 6.45 -4.37 -2.90
N GLY A 28 5.72 -5.30 -3.52
CA GLY A 28 4.52 -5.90 -2.96
C GLY A 28 4.79 -7.09 -2.04
N PRO A 29 3.77 -7.63 -1.39
CA PRO A 29 3.92 -8.73 -0.45
C PRO A 29 4.05 -10.10 -1.14
N THR A 30 4.71 -11.04 -0.46
CA THR A 30 4.61 -12.46 -0.76
C THR A 30 3.27 -12.99 -0.24
N VAL A 31 2.45 -13.55 -1.13
CA VAL A 31 1.04 -13.87 -0.86
C VAL A 31 0.84 -15.32 -0.38
N TYR A 32 1.35 -15.63 0.79
CA TYR A 32 1.22 -16.95 1.40
C TYR A 32 0.31 -16.98 2.63
N ASN A 33 -0.11 -15.82 3.14
CA ASN A 33 -0.97 -15.69 4.32
C ASN A 33 -1.66 -14.32 4.31
N LEU A 34 -2.60 -14.09 5.26
CA LEU A 34 -3.13 -12.75 5.52
C LEU A 34 -1.98 -11.78 5.80
N ILE A 35 -2.08 -10.56 5.29
CA ILE A 35 -1.08 -9.52 5.53
C ILE A 35 -1.10 -9.10 7.00
N HIS A 36 0.08 -8.87 7.56
CA HIS A 36 0.21 -8.32 8.90
C HIS A 36 0.28 -6.79 8.86
N ILE A 37 0.06 -6.14 10.01
CA ILE A 37 0.05 -4.68 10.10
C ILE A 37 1.36 -4.02 9.66
N GLY A 38 2.49 -4.73 9.77
CA GLY A 38 3.77 -4.26 9.22
C GLY A 38 3.80 -4.19 7.69
N ASN A 39 3.07 -5.10 6.99
CA ASN A 39 2.90 -5.01 5.52
C ASN A 39 1.94 -3.88 5.13
N ALA A 40 0.97 -3.56 6.00
CA ALA A 40 0.02 -2.48 5.76
C ALA A 40 0.71 -1.11 5.73
N ARG A 41 1.78 -0.92 6.51
CA ARG A 41 2.48 0.36 6.62
C ARG A 41 2.99 0.89 5.29
N PRO A 42 3.85 0.18 4.53
CA PRO A 42 4.28 0.64 3.20
C PRO A 42 3.10 0.86 2.25
N MET A 43 2.07 0.01 2.29
CA MET A 43 0.90 0.16 1.42
C MET A 43 0.17 1.48 1.69
N ILE A 44 -0.05 1.85 2.96
CA ILE A 44 -0.70 3.10 3.36
C ILE A 44 0.18 4.30 3.04
N VAL A 45 1.47 4.23 3.40
CA VAL A 45 2.43 5.34 3.21
C VAL A 45 2.55 5.69 1.73
N PHE A 46 2.81 4.71 0.89
CA PHE A 46 3.07 4.96 -0.54
C PHE A 46 1.79 5.21 -1.34
N ASP A 47 0.62 4.74 -0.88
CA ASP A 47 -0.67 5.22 -1.40
C ASP A 47 -0.87 6.71 -1.10
N THR A 48 -0.49 7.17 0.09
CA THR A 48 -0.57 8.59 0.46
C THR A 48 0.42 9.43 -0.34
N VAL A 49 1.64 8.95 -0.57
CA VAL A 49 2.63 9.58 -1.47
C VAL A 49 2.04 9.72 -2.87
N ARG A 50 1.46 8.64 -3.44
CA ARG A 50 0.80 8.66 -4.74
C ARG A 50 -0.32 9.71 -4.79
N ARG A 51 -1.23 9.72 -3.79
CA ARG A 51 -2.35 10.66 -3.73
C ARG A 51 -1.89 12.11 -3.70
N TYR A 52 -0.83 12.40 -2.94
CA TYR A 52 -0.29 13.74 -2.88
C TYR A 52 0.39 14.16 -4.19
N LEU A 53 1.14 13.27 -4.84
CA LEU A 53 1.70 13.53 -6.17
C LEU A 53 0.60 13.79 -7.21
N GLU A 54 -0.48 13.01 -7.21
CA GLU A 54 -1.65 13.22 -8.05
C GLU A 54 -2.32 14.59 -7.74
N TYR A 55 -2.46 14.96 -6.47
CA TYR A 55 -2.96 16.27 -6.05
C TYR A 55 -2.07 17.42 -6.57
N LYS A 56 -0.76 17.24 -6.61
CA LYS A 56 0.20 18.22 -7.18
C LYS A 56 0.17 18.24 -8.72
N GLY A 57 -0.67 17.45 -9.36
CA GLY A 57 -0.90 17.44 -10.80
C GLY A 57 -0.01 16.47 -11.58
N TYR A 58 0.71 15.56 -10.94
CA TYR A 58 1.47 14.51 -11.62
C TYR A 58 0.57 13.35 -12.07
N ASP A 59 0.84 12.84 -13.27
CA ASP A 59 0.34 11.54 -13.73
C ASP A 59 1.23 10.43 -13.17
N VAL A 60 0.72 9.69 -12.19
CA VAL A 60 1.50 8.69 -11.46
C VAL A 60 1.21 7.28 -11.98
N ASN A 61 2.17 6.68 -12.69
CA ASN A 61 2.14 5.27 -12.99
C ASN A 61 2.71 4.47 -11.79
N TYR A 62 1.79 3.95 -10.97
CA TYR A 62 2.11 3.23 -9.74
C TYR A 62 2.04 1.72 -9.97
N VAL A 63 3.15 1.02 -9.81
CA VAL A 63 3.26 -0.44 -9.95
C VAL A 63 3.60 -1.07 -8.61
N SER A 64 2.85 -2.08 -8.22
CA SER A 64 3.13 -2.89 -7.03
C SER A 64 2.76 -4.34 -7.31
N ASN A 65 3.75 -5.23 -7.24
CA ASN A 65 3.60 -6.63 -7.58
C ASN A 65 2.95 -7.46 -6.47
N PHE A 66 2.57 -8.69 -6.83
CA PHE A 66 2.41 -9.78 -5.88
C PHE A 66 3.46 -10.86 -6.19
N THR A 67 4.28 -11.20 -5.20
CA THR A 67 5.14 -12.39 -5.28
C THR A 67 4.27 -13.62 -5.03
N ASP A 68 3.90 -14.29 -6.11
CA ASP A 68 2.99 -15.44 -6.13
C ASP A 68 3.70 -16.80 -6.31
N VAL A 69 5.03 -16.79 -6.30
CA VAL A 69 5.89 -17.97 -6.23
C VAL A 69 7.05 -17.73 -5.24
N ASP A 70 7.11 -18.52 -4.16
CA ASP A 70 8.12 -18.38 -3.10
C ASP A 70 8.15 -19.64 -2.24
N ASP A 71 9.25 -19.91 -1.54
CA ASP A 71 9.38 -21.06 -0.64
C ASP A 71 8.26 -21.12 0.43
N LYS A 72 7.79 -19.96 0.92
CA LYS A 72 6.71 -19.86 1.91
C LYS A 72 5.36 -20.28 1.34
N ILE A 73 5.09 -19.93 0.07
CA ILE A 73 3.87 -20.32 -0.65
C ILE A 73 3.88 -21.83 -0.88
N ILE A 74 5.00 -22.36 -1.35
CA ILE A 74 5.19 -23.81 -1.62
C ILE A 74 5.01 -24.60 -0.32
N LYS A 75 5.66 -24.19 0.75
CA LYS A 75 5.53 -24.83 2.07
C LYS A 75 4.08 -24.83 2.54
N LYS A 76 3.38 -23.71 2.41
CA LYS A 76 1.98 -23.57 2.79
C LYS A 76 1.07 -24.48 1.96
N ALA A 77 1.32 -24.57 0.65
CA ALA A 77 0.60 -25.43 -0.25
C ALA A 77 0.74 -26.93 0.14
N ILE A 78 1.96 -27.36 0.45
CA ILE A 78 2.24 -28.71 0.93
C ILE A 78 1.51 -28.99 2.26
N GLU A 79 1.58 -28.05 3.21
CA GLU A 79 0.91 -28.18 4.52
C GLU A 79 -0.61 -28.30 4.39
N GLU A 80 -1.23 -27.63 3.42
CA GLU A 80 -2.68 -27.63 3.20
C GLU A 80 -3.14 -28.69 2.16
N GLY A 81 -2.21 -29.36 1.47
CA GLY A 81 -2.53 -30.36 0.43
C GLY A 81 -3.19 -29.74 -0.81
N VAL A 82 -2.83 -28.50 -1.16
CA VAL A 82 -3.32 -27.74 -2.32
C VAL A 82 -2.14 -27.26 -3.18
N THR A 83 -2.43 -26.64 -4.32
CA THR A 83 -1.38 -26.09 -5.20
C THR A 83 -0.87 -24.73 -4.72
N ALA A 84 0.36 -24.36 -5.09
CA ALA A 84 0.92 -23.04 -4.82
C ALA A 84 0.06 -21.92 -5.46
N GLU A 85 -0.51 -22.19 -6.63
CA GLU A 85 -1.43 -21.26 -7.32
C GLU A 85 -2.72 -21.03 -6.53
N GLU A 86 -3.31 -22.06 -5.91
CA GLU A 86 -4.50 -21.90 -5.07
C GLU A 86 -4.20 -21.07 -3.82
N ILE A 87 -3.03 -21.25 -3.20
CA ILE A 87 -2.58 -20.42 -2.06
C ILE A 87 -2.44 -18.98 -2.48
N SER A 88 -1.68 -18.71 -3.55
CA SER A 88 -1.42 -17.32 -3.98
C SER A 88 -2.71 -16.62 -4.43
N LYS A 89 -3.58 -17.25 -5.22
CA LYS A 89 -4.88 -16.68 -5.61
C LYS A 89 -5.75 -16.32 -4.41
N ARG A 90 -5.81 -17.22 -3.41
CA ARG A 90 -6.56 -16.99 -2.17
C ARG A 90 -6.06 -15.74 -1.46
N TYR A 91 -4.76 -15.67 -1.20
CA TYR A 91 -4.20 -14.58 -0.39
C TYR A 91 -4.04 -13.27 -1.16
N ILE A 92 -3.97 -13.27 -2.50
CA ILE A 92 -4.14 -12.07 -3.31
C ILE A 92 -5.53 -11.47 -3.11
N LYS A 93 -6.58 -12.31 -3.14
CA LYS A 93 -7.97 -11.86 -2.91
C LYS A 93 -8.14 -11.27 -1.51
N GLU A 94 -7.60 -11.95 -0.49
CA GLU A 94 -7.66 -11.47 0.89
C GLU A 94 -6.85 -10.17 1.09
N CYS A 95 -5.66 -10.05 0.48
CA CYS A 95 -4.85 -8.85 0.50
C CYS A 95 -5.60 -7.66 -0.13
N LYS A 96 -6.21 -7.85 -1.30
CA LYS A 96 -7.01 -6.81 -1.96
C LYS A 96 -8.21 -6.37 -1.12
N LYS A 97 -8.84 -7.30 -0.39
CA LYS A 97 -9.93 -6.98 0.56
C LYS A 97 -9.43 -6.09 1.70
N ASP A 98 -8.29 -6.44 2.29
CA ASP A 98 -7.69 -5.66 3.37
C ASP A 98 -7.22 -4.28 2.87
N MET A 99 -6.65 -4.20 1.66
CA MET A 99 -6.28 -2.93 1.01
C MET A 99 -7.50 -2.03 0.81
N ALA A 100 -8.62 -2.58 0.32
CA ALA A 100 -9.86 -1.83 0.13
C ALA A 100 -10.41 -1.29 1.46
N GLY A 101 -10.38 -2.08 2.54
CA GLY A 101 -10.77 -1.64 3.88
C GLY A 101 -9.90 -0.47 4.40
N MET A 102 -8.62 -0.47 4.08
CA MET A 102 -7.70 0.63 4.39
C MET A 102 -7.80 1.81 3.39
N ASN A 103 -8.73 1.78 2.44
CA ASN A 103 -8.88 2.77 1.36
C ASN A 103 -7.61 2.99 0.51
N ILE A 104 -6.85 1.93 0.30
CA ILE A 104 -5.69 1.96 -0.59
C ILE A 104 -6.18 1.88 -2.03
N LYS A 105 -5.81 2.84 -2.87
CA LYS A 105 -6.11 2.82 -4.30
C LYS A 105 -5.46 1.59 -4.95
N PRO A 106 -6.15 0.85 -5.84
CA PRO A 106 -5.49 -0.17 -6.65
C PRO A 106 -4.30 0.43 -7.40
N ALA A 107 -3.19 -0.30 -7.50
CA ALA A 107 -2.07 0.13 -8.33
C ALA A 107 -2.52 0.26 -9.79
N THR A 108 -1.81 1.07 -10.58
CA THR A 108 -2.02 1.12 -12.03
C THR A 108 -1.84 -0.28 -12.62
N THR A 109 -0.87 -1.03 -12.09
CA THR A 109 -0.64 -2.43 -12.43
C THR A 109 -0.19 -3.21 -11.20
N HIS A 110 -0.77 -4.40 -11.02
CA HIS A 110 -0.34 -5.40 -10.05
C HIS A 110 0.21 -6.62 -10.79
N PRO A 111 1.48 -6.62 -11.23
CA PRO A 111 2.04 -7.78 -11.91
C PRO A 111 2.21 -8.97 -10.96
N LEU A 112 2.14 -10.18 -11.52
CA LEU A 112 2.39 -11.43 -10.83
C LEU A 112 3.74 -11.99 -11.28
N ALA A 113 4.58 -12.44 -10.34
CA ALA A 113 5.90 -12.99 -10.66
C ALA A 113 5.80 -14.18 -11.64
N THR A 114 4.79 -15.04 -11.48
CA THR A 114 4.58 -16.21 -12.35
C THR A 114 4.23 -15.85 -13.81
N GLN A 115 3.80 -14.62 -14.07
CA GLN A 115 3.48 -14.13 -15.43
C GLN A 115 4.67 -13.47 -16.14
N GLU A 116 5.80 -13.31 -15.42
CA GLU A 116 6.97 -12.58 -15.92
C GLU A 116 8.22 -13.44 -16.07
N ILE A 117 8.07 -14.74 -16.06
CA ILE A 117 9.17 -15.73 -16.12
C ILE A 117 10.05 -15.54 -17.35
N ASP A 118 9.46 -15.34 -18.54
CA ASP A 118 10.23 -15.14 -19.78
C ASP A 118 11.13 -13.89 -19.66
N GLY A 119 10.60 -12.79 -19.12
CA GLY A 119 11.37 -11.58 -18.90
C GLY A 119 12.51 -11.78 -17.89
N MET A 120 12.29 -12.61 -16.86
CA MET A 120 13.33 -12.97 -15.89
C MET A 120 14.43 -13.80 -16.53
N ILE A 121 14.08 -14.79 -17.35
CA ILE A 121 15.03 -15.61 -18.12
C ILE A 121 15.87 -14.72 -19.04
N ASP A 122 15.25 -13.78 -19.75
CA ASP A 122 15.96 -12.88 -20.67
C ASP A 122 16.89 -11.91 -19.95
N MET A 123 16.49 -11.38 -18.79
CA MET A 123 17.38 -10.54 -17.98
C MET A 123 18.56 -11.36 -17.44
N ILE A 124 18.34 -12.60 -16.98
CA ILE A 124 19.40 -13.49 -16.50
C ILE A 124 20.38 -13.82 -17.63
N LYS A 125 19.92 -14.13 -18.86
CA LYS A 125 20.78 -14.30 -20.02
C LYS A 125 21.66 -13.08 -20.27
N THR A 126 21.04 -11.88 -20.23
CA THR A 126 21.77 -10.62 -20.40
C THR A 126 22.87 -10.46 -19.34
N LEU A 127 22.59 -10.80 -18.08
CA LEU A 127 23.57 -10.75 -16.99
C LEU A 127 24.70 -11.76 -17.19
N ILE A 128 24.41 -12.96 -17.67
CA ILE A 128 25.43 -13.99 -18.03
C ILE A 128 26.31 -13.48 -19.18
N ASP A 129 25.70 -13.00 -20.27
CA ASP A 129 26.43 -12.51 -21.44
C ASP A 129 27.37 -11.34 -21.12
N LYS A 130 26.95 -10.50 -20.16
CA LYS A 130 27.79 -9.39 -19.66
C LYS A 130 28.78 -9.79 -18.56
N GLY A 131 28.79 -11.07 -18.16
CA GLY A 131 29.71 -11.62 -17.15
C GLY A 131 29.36 -11.32 -15.70
N TYR A 132 28.14 -10.79 -15.43
CA TYR A 132 27.64 -10.53 -14.07
C TYR A 132 26.98 -11.74 -13.42
N ALA A 133 26.72 -12.80 -14.17
CA ALA A 133 26.14 -14.03 -13.66
C ALA A 133 26.83 -15.26 -14.24
N TYR A 134 26.67 -16.41 -13.60
CA TYR A 134 27.19 -17.70 -14.02
C TYR A 134 26.23 -18.81 -13.66
N GLU A 135 26.25 -19.87 -14.46
CA GLU A 135 25.50 -21.11 -14.20
C GLU A 135 26.42 -22.14 -13.55
N LYS A 136 25.88 -22.86 -12.57
CA LYS A 136 26.55 -24.03 -11.97
C LYS A 136 25.53 -25.06 -11.52
N ASN A 137 25.58 -26.25 -12.13
CA ASN A 137 24.68 -27.38 -11.83
C ASN A 137 23.18 -27.04 -11.91
N GLY A 138 22.80 -26.22 -12.92
CA GLY A 138 21.42 -25.79 -13.16
C GLY A 138 20.97 -24.59 -12.32
N THR A 139 21.79 -24.11 -11.38
CA THR A 139 21.54 -22.88 -10.62
C THR A 139 22.28 -21.72 -11.28
N VAL A 140 21.62 -20.56 -11.39
CA VAL A 140 22.29 -19.33 -11.86
C VAL A 140 22.50 -18.40 -10.68
N TYR A 141 23.74 -17.93 -10.52
CA TYR A 141 24.16 -17.02 -9.47
C TYR A 141 24.59 -15.68 -10.05
N TYR A 142 24.31 -14.58 -9.33
CA TYR A 142 24.83 -13.26 -9.61
C TYR A 142 26.20 -13.08 -8.94
N ARG A 143 27.21 -12.58 -9.70
CA ARG A 143 28.54 -12.26 -9.17
C ARG A 143 28.53 -10.91 -8.48
N THR A 144 28.29 -10.91 -7.18
CA THR A 144 28.10 -9.69 -6.39
C THR A 144 29.32 -8.76 -6.46
N ARG A 145 30.54 -9.29 -6.37
CA ARG A 145 31.78 -8.49 -6.43
C ARG A 145 32.07 -7.91 -7.82
N ARG A 146 31.42 -8.42 -8.87
CA ARG A 146 31.56 -7.86 -10.22
C ARG A 146 30.91 -6.49 -10.37
N PHE A 147 29.90 -6.19 -9.56
CA PHE A 147 29.20 -4.91 -9.56
C PHE A 147 29.89 -3.94 -8.58
N GLU A 148 30.71 -3.01 -9.10
CA GLU A 148 31.51 -2.07 -8.29
C GLU A 148 30.68 -1.18 -7.36
N GLY A 149 29.41 -0.93 -7.71
CA GLY A 149 28.47 -0.12 -6.91
C GLY A 149 27.72 -0.89 -5.82
N TYR A 150 28.02 -2.19 -5.58
CA TYR A 150 27.28 -2.96 -4.58
C TYR A 150 27.50 -2.40 -3.17
N GLY A 151 26.40 -2.23 -2.43
CA GLY A 151 26.40 -1.57 -1.12
C GLY A 151 26.12 -0.07 -1.17
N LYS A 152 25.93 0.53 -2.36
CA LYS A 152 25.71 1.98 -2.47
C LYS A 152 24.42 2.47 -1.83
N LEU A 153 23.36 1.65 -1.77
CA LEU A 153 22.10 1.98 -1.11
C LEU A 153 22.18 1.74 0.40
N SER A 154 22.59 0.54 0.79
CA SER A 154 22.63 0.11 2.18
C SER A 154 23.78 0.74 2.98
N LYS A 155 24.78 1.29 2.28
CA LYS A 155 26.07 1.76 2.83
C LYS A 155 26.87 0.65 3.53
N LYS A 156 26.62 -0.60 3.14
CA LYS A 156 27.38 -1.75 3.62
C LYS A 156 28.65 -1.92 2.78
N ASN A 157 29.77 -2.12 3.46
CA ASN A 157 31.00 -2.52 2.79
C ASN A 157 30.93 -4.02 2.51
N ILE A 158 31.20 -4.40 1.28
CA ILE A 158 31.17 -5.81 0.85
C ILE A 158 32.19 -6.67 1.61
N ASP A 159 33.34 -6.12 1.94
CA ASP A 159 34.39 -6.84 2.68
C ASP A 159 34.03 -7.08 4.15
N ASP A 160 33.25 -6.16 4.76
CA ASP A 160 32.77 -6.32 6.13
C ASP A 160 31.66 -7.40 6.21
N LEU A 161 30.93 -7.66 5.13
CA LEU A 161 29.95 -8.75 5.06
C LEU A 161 30.60 -10.14 5.14
N GLU A 162 31.83 -10.29 4.63
CA GLU A 162 32.62 -11.55 4.77
C GLU A 162 33.18 -11.72 6.17
N ALA A 163 33.65 -10.63 6.81
CA ALA A 163 34.45 -10.67 8.04
C ALA A 163 33.70 -11.12 9.30
N GLY A 164 32.38 -11.38 9.25
CA GLY A 164 31.70 -12.07 10.34
C GLY A 164 30.56 -11.42 11.07
N HIS A 165 29.81 -10.53 10.45
CA HIS A 165 28.47 -10.26 10.96
C HIS A 165 27.53 -11.41 10.60
N ARG A 166 27.51 -12.45 11.43
CA ARG A 166 26.74 -13.68 11.29
C ARG A 166 25.27 -13.46 10.93
N ASP A 167 24.67 -12.36 11.37
CA ASP A 167 23.27 -12.05 11.11
C ASP A 167 23.00 -11.63 9.66
N ASP A 168 23.90 -10.88 9.03
CA ASP A 168 23.74 -10.43 7.64
C ASP A 168 24.18 -11.51 6.64
N ALA A 169 25.21 -12.29 6.97
CA ALA A 169 25.62 -13.45 6.17
C ALA A 169 24.56 -14.56 6.16
N HIS A 170 23.80 -14.73 7.25
CA HIS A 170 22.64 -15.63 7.28
C HIS A 170 21.50 -15.18 6.40
N LYS A 171 21.30 -13.87 6.21
CA LYS A 171 20.29 -13.34 5.28
C LYS A 171 20.64 -13.61 3.81
N LEU A 172 21.93 -13.77 3.50
CA LEU A 172 22.43 -14.11 2.16
C LEU A 172 22.49 -15.62 1.90
N LYS A 173 22.44 -16.46 2.95
CA LYS A 173 22.44 -17.92 2.81
C LYS A 173 21.01 -18.42 2.55
N VAL A 174 20.74 -18.82 1.32
CA VAL A 174 19.60 -19.65 0.95
C VAL A 174 20.05 -21.10 0.94
N SER A 175 19.26 -22.00 1.51
CA SER A 175 19.62 -23.41 1.68
C SER A 175 19.97 -24.11 0.33
N GLY A 176 21.08 -24.82 0.29
CA GLY A 176 21.55 -25.60 -0.87
C GLY A 176 22.66 -24.96 -1.70
N GLU A 177 23.40 -24.01 -1.16
CA GLU A 177 24.29 -23.11 -1.89
C GLU A 177 25.79 -23.36 -1.65
N ASP A 178 26.21 -24.60 -1.49
CA ASP A 178 27.63 -24.93 -1.30
C ASP A 178 28.51 -24.79 -2.57
N GLU A 179 27.89 -24.30 -3.68
CA GLU A 179 28.52 -24.28 -5.01
C GLU A 179 28.82 -22.87 -5.55
N LYS A 180 28.67 -21.82 -4.74
CA LYS A 180 28.96 -20.44 -5.14
C LYS A 180 30.46 -20.22 -5.39
N GLU A 181 30.80 -19.37 -6.38
CA GLU A 181 32.17 -18.88 -6.57
C GLU A 181 32.60 -17.96 -5.41
N ASP A 182 31.62 -17.15 -4.89
CA ASP A 182 31.81 -16.26 -3.75
C ASP A 182 30.61 -16.39 -2.79
N PRO A 183 30.81 -16.42 -1.46
CA PRO A 183 29.71 -16.52 -0.49
C PRO A 183 28.66 -15.42 -0.58
N LEU A 184 29.02 -14.26 -1.13
CA LEU A 184 28.13 -13.12 -1.30
C LEU A 184 27.25 -13.20 -2.56
N ASP A 185 27.54 -14.13 -3.48
CA ASP A 185 26.74 -14.32 -4.67
C ASP A 185 25.34 -14.76 -4.29
N PHE A 186 24.36 -14.30 -5.05
CA PHE A 186 22.95 -14.61 -4.77
C PHE A 186 22.28 -15.26 -5.99
N VAL A 187 21.23 -16.05 -5.70
CA VAL A 187 20.55 -16.86 -6.69
C VAL A 187 19.65 -16.01 -7.59
N LEU A 188 19.76 -16.19 -8.90
CA LEU A 188 18.88 -15.65 -9.94
C LEU A 188 17.89 -16.70 -10.45
N TRP A 189 18.34 -17.96 -10.54
CA TRP A 189 17.54 -19.12 -10.95
C TRP A 189 17.95 -20.35 -10.17
N LYS A 190 16.98 -21.15 -9.73
CA LYS A 190 17.26 -22.40 -8.99
C LYS A 190 16.47 -23.58 -9.57
N PRO A 191 17.09 -24.77 -9.66
CA PRO A 191 16.42 -25.98 -10.10
C PRO A 191 15.21 -26.31 -9.23
N LYS A 192 14.21 -26.93 -9.84
CA LYS A 192 13.05 -27.43 -9.12
C LYS A 192 13.41 -28.53 -8.13
N LYS A 193 12.64 -28.63 -7.06
CA LYS A 193 12.57 -29.80 -6.19
C LYS A 193 11.26 -30.54 -6.43
N ASP A 194 11.19 -31.78 -5.99
CA ASP A 194 9.96 -32.58 -6.13
C ASP A 194 8.75 -31.89 -5.51
N GLY A 195 7.67 -31.76 -6.29
CA GLY A 195 6.43 -31.10 -5.86
C GLY A 195 6.43 -29.57 -5.94
N GLU A 196 7.51 -28.91 -6.38
CA GLU A 196 7.56 -27.48 -6.60
C GLU A 196 7.01 -27.08 -7.99
N PRO A 197 6.37 -25.89 -8.11
CA PRO A 197 6.10 -25.30 -9.42
C PRO A 197 7.42 -24.98 -10.12
N TYR A 198 7.46 -25.14 -11.44
CA TYR A 198 8.67 -24.91 -12.22
C TYR A 198 8.34 -24.43 -13.64
N TRP A 199 9.34 -23.84 -14.27
CA TRP A 199 9.34 -23.40 -15.65
C TRP A 199 10.61 -23.91 -16.35
N GLU A 200 10.51 -24.11 -17.65
CA GLU A 200 11.67 -24.45 -18.47
C GLU A 200 12.60 -23.24 -18.62
N SER A 201 13.89 -23.46 -18.53
CA SER A 201 14.90 -22.45 -18.78
C SER A 201 16.12 -23.08 -19.48
N PRO A 202 17.04 -22.29 -20.05
CA PRO A 202 18.27 -22.81 -20.64
C PRO A 202 19.18 -23.55 -19.65
N TRP A 203 18.99 -23.37 -18.36
CA TRP A 203 19.86 -23.91 -17.30
C TRP A 203 19.27 -25.15 -16.63
N SER A 204 18.00 -25.08 -16.32
CA SER A 204 17.25 -26.19 -15.69
C SER A 204 15.76 -25.93 -15.71
N GLU A 205 14.95 -26.99 -15.56
CA GLU A 205 13.59 -26.84 -15.05
C GLU A 205 13.67 -26.29 -13.62
N GLY A 206 13.07 -25.11 -13.36
CA GLY A 206 13.25 -24.45 -12.08
C GLY A 206 12.39 -23.20 -11.90
N ARG A 207 12.84 -22.31 -11.04
CA ARG A 207 12.14 -21.08 -10.71
C ARG A 207 13.09 -19.92 -10.42
N PRO A 208 12.64 -18.66 -10.57
CA PRO A 208 13.47 -17.50 -10.31
C PRO A 208 13.85 -17.35 -8.84
N GLY A 209 14.96 -16.67 -8.59
CA GLY A 209 15.27 -16.08 -7.29
C GLY A 209 14.36 -14.90 -7.00
N TRP A 210 14.18 -14.57 -5.73
CA TRP A 210 13.26 -13.51 -5.30
C TRP A 210 13.61 -12.11 -5.83
N HIS A 211 14.90 -11.80 -5.99
CA HIS A 211 15.32 -10.43 -6.31
C HIS A 211 15.13 -10.04 -7.77
N ILE A 212 15.13 -11.01 -8.70
CA ILE A 212 15.01 -10.75 -10.14
C ILE A 212 13.59 -10.30 -10.53
N GLU A 213 12.59 -10.69 -9.75
CA GLU A 213 11.18 -10.40 -10.02
C GLU A 213 10.92 -8.90 -10.16
N CYS A 214 11.27 -8.13 -9.13
CA CYS A 214 11.01 -6.68 -9.09
C CYS A 214 11.82 -5.92 -10.14
N SER A 215 13.06 -6.33 -10.42
CA SER A 215 13.88 -5.75 -11.50
C SER A 215 13.20 -5.87 -12.86
N VAL A 216 12.67 -7.04 -13.17
CA VAL A 216 12.00 -7.32 -14.44
C VAL A 216 10.65 -6.62 -14.53
N MET A 217 9.84 -6.70 -13.48
CA MET A 217 8.52 -6.08 -13.46
C MET A 217 8.61 -4.55 -13.52
N SER A 218 9.57 -3.95 -12.81
CA SER A 218 9.81 -2.51 -12.88
C SER A 218 10.19 -2.07 -14.30
N LYS A 219 11.13 -2.77 -14.93
CA LYS A 219 11.52 -2.49 -16.32
C LYS A 219 10.35 -2.61 -17.29
N LYS A 220 9.58 -3.68 -17.21
CA LYS A 220 8.48 -3.99 -18.14
C LYS A 220 7.33 -2.99 -18.05
N TYR A 221 6.92 -2.62 -16.85
CA TYR A 221 5.72 -1.81 -16.63
C TYR A 221 5.98 -0.32 -16.46
N LEU A 222 7.24 0.06 -16.22
CA LEU A 222 7.64 1.46 -16.04
C LEU A 222 8.73 1.87 -17.03
N ALA A 223 9.99 1.50 -16.79
CA ALA A 223 11.14 1.78 -17.67
C ALA A 223 12.42 1.12 -17.13
N ASP A 224 13.55 1.26 -17.87
CA ASP A 224 14.89 0.91 -17.41
C ASP A 224 15.35 1.78 -16.22
N GLU A 225 14.95 3.06 -16.20
CA GLU A 225 15.15 4.02 -15.12
C GLU A 225 13.78 4.56 -14.67
N ILE A 226 13.54 4.61 -13.36
CA ILE A 226 12.29 5.07 -12.77
C ILE A 226 12.49 6.23 -11.79
N ASP A 227 11.43 6.97 -11.49
CA ASP A 227 11.52 8.09 -10.56
C ASP A 227 11.67 7.62 -9.11
N ILE A 228 10.77 6.78 -8.64
CA ILE A 228 10.72 6.35 -7.24
C ILE A 228 10.67 4.83 -7.14
N HIS A 229 11.59 4.25 -6.38
CA HIS A 229 11.53 2.86 -5.90
C HIS A 229 11.36 2.85 -4.39
N ALA A 230 10.39 2.10 -3.87
CA ALA A 230 10.02 2.20 -2.46
C ALA A 230 9.63 0.87 -1.82
N GLY A 231 9.70 0.84 -0.48
CA GLY A 231 9.31 -0.32 0.33
C GLY A 231 9.60 -0.14 1.82
N GLY A 232 9.55 -1.20 2.60
CA GLY A 232 9.99 -1.20 3.99
C GLY A 232 11.52 -1.09 4.11
N GLU A 233 12.02 -0.54 5.20
CA GLU A 233 13.46 -0.42 5.43
C GLU A 233 14.19 -1.77 5.53
N ASP A 234 13.47 -2.87 5.81
CA ASP A 234 13.99 -4.23 5.78
C ASP A 234 14.36 -4.70 4.37
N LEU A 235 13.81 -4.07 3.34
CA LEU A 235 14.12 -4.35 1.94
C LEU A 235 15.41 -3.65 1.46
N ILE A 236 15.90 -2.62 2.16
CA ILE A 236 17.13 -1.91 1.76
C ILE A 236 18.26 -2.91 1.48
N PHE A 237 18.41 -3.92 2.38
CA PHE A 237 19.38 -4.98 2.23
C PHE A 237 18.80 -6.33 2.69
N PRO A 238 18.98 -7.40 1.88
CA PRO A 238 19.70 -7.42 0.61
C PRO A 238 18.82 -7.08 -0.63
N HIS A 239 17.46 -7.00 -0.52
CA HIS A 239 16.55 -7.04 -1.67
C HIS A 239 16.78 -5.89 -2.66
N HIS A 240 16.64 -4.65 -2.22
CA HIS A 240 16.79 -3.47 -3.10
C HIS A 240 18.26 -3.28 -3.57
N GLU A 241 19.25 -3.64 -2.74
CA GLU A 241 20.63 -3.62 -3.17
C GLU A 241 20.87 -4.61 -4.32
N ASN A 242 20.28 -5.81 -4.23
CA ASN A 242 20.38 -6.83 -5.28
C ASN A 242 19.62 -6.42 -6.54
N GLU A 243 18.45 -5.75 -6.40
CA GLU A 243 17.72 -5.20 -7.54
C GLU A 243 18.53 -4.13 -8.29
N ILE A 244 19.22 -3.24 -7.56
CA ILE A 244 20.15 -2.25 -8.15
C ILE A 244 21.20 -2.97 -8.97
N ALA A 245 21.88 -3.95 -8.37
CA ALA A 245 22.94 -4.68 -9.05
C ALA A 245 22.45 -5.36 -10.32
N GLN A 246 21.30 -6.03 -10.29
CA GLN A 246 20.68 -6.67 -11.44
C GLN A 246 20.29 -5.67 -12.54
N SER A 247 19.53 -4.66 -12.17
CA SER A 247 18.95 -3.72 -13.12
C SER A 247 20.02 -2.84 -13.79
N GLU A 248 20.96 -2.28 -13.01
CA GLU A 248 22.00 -1.42 -13.56
C GLU A 248 23.02 -2.20 -14.39
N ALA A 249 23.40 -3.43 -13.98
CA ALA A 249 24.25 -4.28 -14.78
C ALA A 249 23.60 -4.71 -16.10
N ALA A 250 22.30 -5.07 -16.06
CA ALA A 250 21.57 -5.46 -17.25
C ALA A 250 21.31 -4.30 -18.21
N ASN A 251 20.88 -3.15 -17.70
CA ASN A 251 20.38 -2.03 -18.51
C ASN A 251 21.44 -0.96 -18.81
N GLY A 252 22.47 -0.80 -17.96
CA GLY A 252 23.54 0.18 -18.13
C GLY A 252 23.15 1.62 -17.79
N VAL A 253 22.04 1.81 -17.07
CA VAL A 253 21.52 3.10 -16.57
C VAL A 253 21.21 2.98 -15.09
N PRO A 254 21.14 4.08 -14.31
CA PRO A 254 20.65 4.05 -12.94
C PRO A 254 19.26 3.42 -12.86
N PHE A 255 18.98 2.63 -11.82
CA PHE A 255 17.70 1.94 -11.71
C PHE A 255 16.58 2.87 -11.24
N ALA A 256 16.80 3.61 -10.16
CA ALA A 256 15.83 4.56 -9.65
C ALA A 256 16.51 5.83 -9.16
N LYS A 257 15.86 6.98 -9.42
CA LYS A 257 16.35 8.30 -9.03
C LYS A 257 16.20 8.53 -7.52
N TYR A 258 15.04 8.15 -6.95
CA TYR A 258 14.73 8.31 -5.53
C TYR A 258 14.38 6.96 -4.91
N TRP A 259 15.02 6.67 -3.77
CA TRP A 259 14.80 5.48 -2.98
C TRP A 259 14.11 5.87 -1.68
N MET A 260 12.87 5.40 -1.47
CA MET A 260 12.08 5.74 -0.30
C MET A 260 11.79 4.51 0.56
N HIS A 261 12.04 4.62 1.87
CA HIS A 261 11.81 3.51 2.79
C HIS A 261 11.06 3.97 4.02
N ASN A 262 9.99 3.26 4.37
CA ASN A 262 9.31 3.46 5.65
C ASN A 262 9.97 2.64 6.74
N ALA A 263 10.07 3.22 7.94
CA ALA A 263 10.63 2.55 9.10
C ALA A 263 9.72 1.44 9.64
N PHE A 264 10.25 0.61 10.55
CA PHE A 264 9.54 -0.52 11.15
C PHE A 264 8.33 -0.11 11.98
N LEU A 265 7.40 -1.05 12.09
CA LEU A 265 6.36 -1.05 13.11
C LEU A 265 6.80 -1.98 14.23
N ASN A 266 6.87 -1.42 15.45
CA ASN A 266 7.16 -2.17 16.67
C ASN A 266 5.87 -2.47 17.42
N ILE A 267 5.86 -3.54 18.21
CA ILE A 267 4.79 -3.89 19.12
C ILE A 267 5.37 -3.96 20.52
N ASP A 268 4.83 -3.17 21.44
CA ASP A 268 5.33 -3.04 22.80
C ASP A 268 6.86 -2.81 22.84
N THR A 269 7.34 -1.90 22.00
CA THR A 269 8.76 -1.56 21.83
C THR A 269 9.64 -2.66 21.22
N LYS A 270 9.07 -3.79 20.80
CA LYS A 270 9.77 -4.91 20.17
C LYS A 270 9.36 -5.06 18.70
N LYS A 271 10.29 -5.49 17.87
CA LYS A 271 9.97 -5.85 16.47
C LYS A 271 8.93 -6.97 16.46
N MET A 272 7.90 -6.81 15.62
CA MET A 272 6.87 -7.82 15.43
C MET A 272 7.45 -9.10 14.85
N SER A 273 7.16 -10.25 15.48
CA SER A 273 7.52 -11.56 14.94
C SER A 273 6.56 -12.65 15.40
N LYS A 274 6.33 -13.68 14.56
CA LYS A 274 5.49 -14.84 14.90
C LYS A 274 6.03 -15.60 16.11
N SER A 275 7.36 -15.69 16.26
CA SER A 275 8.01 -16.41 17.36
C SER A 275 7.83 -15.75 18.72
N LEU A 276 7.56 -14.44 18.75
CA LEU A 276 7.31 -13.68 19.99
C LEU A 276 5.83 -13.62 20.37
N GLY A 277 4.94 -14.17 19.52
CA GLY A 277 3.48 -14.11 19.77
C GLY A 277 2.87 -12.71 19.68
N ASN A 278 3.63 -11.71 19.21
CA ASN A 278 3.22 -10.33 19.02
C ASN A 278 2.92 -10.02 17.56
N PHE A 279 2.28 -10.94 16.85
CA PHE A 279 1.97 -10.85 15.44
C PHE A 279 0.48 -10.59 15.21
N PHE A 280 0.13 -9.45 14.60
CA PHE A 280 -1.25 -9.09 14.28
C PHE A 280 -1.43 -8.97 12.78
N THR A 281 -2.45 -9.63 12.25
CA THR A 281 -2.89 -9.43 10.88
C THR A 281 -3.78 -8.19 10.78
N VAL A 282 -3.89 -7.59 9.58
CA VAL A 282 -4.87 -6.52 9.33
C VAL A 282 -6.29 -7.02 9.64
N ARG A 283 -6.57 -8.30 9.35
CA ARG A 283 -7.84 -8.94 9.65
C ARG A 283 -8.13 -9.05 11.16
N ASP A 284 -7.10 -9.22 12.01
CA ASP A 284 -7.30 -9.20 13.46
C ASP A 284 -7.67 -7.80 13.94
N ILE A 285 -7.02 -6.78 13.41
CA ILE A 285 -7.35 -5.38 13.71
C ILE A 285 -8.78 -5.03 13.27
N SER A 286 -9.23 -5.53 12.11
CA SER A 286 -10.58 -5.26 11.60
C SER A 286 -11.72 -5.83 12.45
N LYS A 287 -11.43 -6.73 13.42
CA LYS A 287 -12.43 -7.24 14.37
C LYS A 287 -12.73 -6.24 15.50
N GLU A 288 -11.82 -5.32 15.77
CA GLU A 288 -11.90 -4.37 16.89
C GLU A 288 -12.03 -2.93 16.41
N TYR A 289 -11.44 -2.60 15.24
CA TYR A 289 -11.37 -1.25 14.68
C TYR A 289 -11.76 -1.22 13.21
N ASP A 290 -12.40 -0.13 12.78
CA ASP A 290 -12.44 0.21 11.36
C ASP A 290 -11.01 0.36 10.83
N LEU A 291 -10.72 -0.20 9.66
CA LEU A 291 -9.39 -0.13 9.07
C LEU A 291 -8.95 1.30 8.69
N GLN A 292 -9.88 2.26 8.65
CA GLN A 292 -9.55 3.68 8.56
C GLN A 292 -8.84 4.20 9.82
N VAL A 293 -9.12 3.63 10.99
CA VAL A 293 -8.38 3.92 12.24
C VAL A 293 -6.94 3.45 12.12
N LEU A 294 -6.71 2.25 11.56
CA LEU A 294 -5.36 1.74 11.29
C LEU A 294 -4.62 2.67 10.32
N ARG A 295 -5.28 3.12 9.24
CA ARG A 295 -4.70 4.08 8.31
C ARG A 295 -4.32 5.38 9.01
N PHE A 296 -5.22 5.96 9.77
CA PHE A 296 -4.98 7.19 10.54
C PHE A 296 -3.81 7.02 11.52
N PHE A 297 -3.77 5.91 12.25
CA PHE A 297 -2.68 5.57 13.15
C PHE A 297 -1.32 5.53 12.41
N MET A 298 -1.25 4.84 11.26
CA MET A 298 -0.01 4.74 10.47
C MET A 298 0.49 6.09 9.97
N LEU A 299 -0.42 7.02 9.66
CA LEU A 299 -0.10 8.37 9.17
C LEU A 299 0.15 9.38 10.29
N SER A 300 -0.12 9.05 11.55
CA SER A 300 0.07 9.94 12.69
C SER A 300 1.54 10.15 13.06
N ALA A 301 2.46 9.40 12.46
CA ALA A 301 3.90 9.58 12.60
C ALA A 301 4.53 9.69 11.21
N HIS A 302 5.65 10.43 11.11
CA HIS A 302 6.42 10.51 9.88
C HIS A 302 6.85 9.11 9.42
N TYR A 303 6.75 8.80 8.12
CA TYR A 303 6.97 7.45 7.59
C TYR A 303 8.36 6.88 7.88
N ARG A 304 9.40 7.71 7.98
CA ARG A 304 10.77 7.31 8.31
C ARG A 304 11.01 7.07 9.80
N ASN A 305 10.07 7.39 10.67
CA ASN A 305 10.20 7.13 12.10
C ASN A 305 9.56 5.77 12.43
N PRO A 306 10.20 4.94 13.27
CA PRO A 306 9.53 3.76 13.82
C PRO A 306 8.24 4.18 14.53
N ILE A 307 7.18 3.38 14.37
CA ILE A 307 5.93 3.57 15.08
C ILE A 307 5.68 2.40 16.01
N ASN A 308 5.26 2.68 17.23
CA ASN A 308 4.94 1.64 18.19
C ASN A 308 3.43 1.39 18.19
N PHE A 309 3.02 0.15 17.94
CA PHE A 309 1.63 -0.26 17.99
C PHE A 309 1.27 -0.63 19.42
N SER A 310 0.19 -0.04 19.93
CA SER A 310 -0.45 -0.39 21.19
C SER A 310 -1.95 -0.10 21.14
N HIS A 311 -2.71 -0.73 22.01
CA HIS A 311 -4.16 -0.48 22.13
C HIS A 311 -4.44 1.02 22.42
N ASP A 312 -3.71 1.62 23.37
CA ASP A 312 -3.89 3.05 23.73
C ASP A 312 -3.66 3.99 22.54
N LEU A 313 -2.67 3.71 21.71
CA LEU A 313 -2.39 4.53 20.52
C LEU A 313 -3.44 4.31 19.43
N MET A 314 -4.01 3.11 19.30
CA MET A 314 -5.14 2.86 18.41
C MET A 314 -6.40 3.57 18.88
N GLU A 315 -6.70 3.59 20.19
CA GLU A 315 -7.80 4.38 20.75
C GLU A 315 -7.60 5.88 20.54
N ALA A 316 -6.38 6.38 20.71
CA ALA A 316 -6.05 7.78 20.43
C ALA A 316 -6.26 8.11 18.93
N ALA A 317 -5.86 7.20 18.03
CA ALA A 317 -6.06 7.36 16.59
C ALA A 317 -7.56 7.34 16.23
N LYS A 318 -8.34 6.44 16.82
CA LYS A 318 -9.80 6.37 16.67
C LYS A 318 -10.44 7.69 17.10
N ASN A 319 -10.13 8.18 18.29
CA ASN A 319 -10.65 9.45 18.80
C ASN A 319 -10.27 10.63 17.88
N GLY A 320 -9.04 10.63 17.34
CA GLY A 320 -8.59 11.63 16.38
C GLY A 320 -9.42 11.62 15.09
N LEU A 321 -9.60 10.45 14.48
CA LEU A 321 -10.39 10.28 13.27
C LEU A 321 -11.87 10.62 13.51
N ASP A 322 -12.45 10.16 14.63
CA ASP A 322 -13.85 10.43 15.00
C ASP A 322 -14.13 11.94 15.14
N ARG A 323 -13.16 12.73 15.59
CA ARG A 323 -13.30 14.21 15.65
C ARG A 323 -13.45 14.81 14.26
N ILE A 324 -12.70 14.33 13.26
CA ILE A 324 -12.81 14.81 11.89
C ILE A 324 -14.16 14.38 11.28
N ILE A 325 -14.53 13.12 11.46
CA ILE A 325 -15.82 12.57 10.98
C ILE A 325 -16.99 13.34 11.61
N THR A 326 -16.94 13.62 12.91
CA THR A 326 -17.99 14.37 13.62
C THR A 326 -18.14 15.77 13.05
N ALA A 327 -17.05 16.48 12.79
CA ALA A 327 -17.09 17.82 12.19
C ALA A 327 -17.75 17.79 10.80
N VAL A 328 -17.37 16.83 9.94
CA VAL A 328 -17.96 16.67 8.61
C VAL A 328 -19.45 16.29 8.70
N THR A 329 -19.82 15.43 9.64
CA THR A 329 -21.21 15.04 9.89
C THR A 329 -22.06 16.24 10.32
N ASN A 330 -21.55 17.06 11.26
CA ASN A 330 -22.23 18.27 11.72
C ASN A 330 -22.43 19.27 10.57
N LEU A 331 -21.40 19.50 9.75
CA LEU A 331 -21.52 20.35 8.56
C LEU A 331 -22.54 19.82 7.56
N THR A 332 -22.60 18.49 7.38
CA THR A 332 -23.62 17.86 6.53
C THR A 332 -25.03 18.06 7.04
N HIS A 333 -25.24 18.05 8.37
CA HIS A 333 -26.53 18.39 8.96
C HIS A 333 -26.89 19.86 8.79
N LEU A 334 -25.95 20.77 9.05
CA LEU A 334 -26.15 22.21 8.87
C LEU A 334 -26.45 22.54 7.39
N GLU A 335 -25.82 21.89 6.44
CA GLU A 335 -26.05 22.07 5.00
C GLU A 335 -27.50 21.80 4.60
N LYS A 336 -28.18 20.84 5.26
CA LYS A 336 -29.60 20.49 4.99
C LYS A 336 -30.58 21.62 5.41
N SER A 337 -30.22 22.38 6.44
CA SER A 337 -31.07 23.48 7.02
C SER A 337 -30.56 24.88 6.69
N ALA A 338 -29.39 24.99 6.07
CA ALA A 338 -28.74 26.28 5.78
C ALA A 338 -29.53 27.16 4.79
N LYS A 339 -29.33 28.47 4.86
CA LYS A 339 -29.99 29.45 4.01
C LYS A 339 -29.52 29.32 2.56
N ASP A 340 -30.46 29.19 1.64
CA ASP A 340 -30.20 29.15 0.20
C ASP A 340 -29.97 30.56 -0.34
N SER A 341 -28.81 31.14 -0.03
CA SER A 341 -28.39 32.48 -0.43
C SER A 341 -26.86 32.50 -0.65
N ALA A 342 -26.39 33.53 -1.36
CA ALA A 342 -24.94 33.72 -1.57
C ALA A 342 -24.22 33.99 -0.22
N MET A 343 -22.94 33.61 -0.15
CA MET A 343 -22.09 33.89 1.01
C MET A 343 -22.06 35.37 1.37
N THR A 344 -22.13 35.65 2.66
CA THR A 344 -21.88 36.98 3.22
C THR A 344 -20.40 37.34 3.14
N GLU A 345 -20.07 38.62 3.27
CA GLU A 345 -18.66 39.06 3.27
C GLU A 345 -17.85 38.51 4.44
N ASP A 346 -18.48 38.26 5.60
CA ASP A 346 -17.80 37.66 6.75
C ASP A 346 -17.55 36.17 6.54
N GLU A 347 -18.48 35.45 5.92
CA GLU A 347 -18.30 34.04 5.51
C GLU A 347 -17.17 33.89 4.49
N LYS A 348 -17.10 34.80 3.50
CA LYS A 348 -16.01 34.81 2.52
C LYS A 348 -14.63 34.99 3.19
N LYS A 349 -14.52 35.87 4.20
CA LYS A 349 -13.27 36.05 4.97
C LYS A 349 -12.85 34.77 5.68
N VAL A 350 -13.80 34.00 6.24
CA VAL A 350 -13.49 32.71 6.88
C VAL A 350 -13.02 31.71 5.84
N ILE A 351 -13.69 31.61 4.68
CA ILE A 351 -13.24 30.73 3.60
C ILE A 351 -11.86 31.14 3.08
N ASP A 352 -11.62 32.46 2.91
CA ASP A 352 -10.27 32.92 2.51
C ASP A 352 -9.20 32.51 3.50
N SER A 353 -9.49 32.47 4.81
CA SER A 353 -8.53 32.02 5.83
C SER A 353 -8.17 30.52 5.75
N THR A 354 -9.00 29.71 5.09
CA THR A 354 -8.67 28.29 4.85
C THR A 354 -7.45 28.13 3.97
N LYS A 355 -7.15 29.11 3.11
CA LYS A 355 -5.97 29.09 2.21
C LYS A 355 -4.65 29.00 2.99
N ASP A 356 -4.56 29.68 4.13
CA ASP A 356 -3.37 29.61 5.00
C ASP A 356 -3.19 28.20 5.58
N ILE A 357 -4.29 27.52 5.89
CA ILE A 357 -4.27 26.15 6.42
C ILE A 357 -3.92 25.15 5.32
N TYR A 358 -4.43 25.35 4.10
CA TYR A 358 -3.99 24.58 2.93
C TYR A 358 -2.48 24.75 2.68
N GLY A 359 -1.97 25.99 2.78
CA GLY A 359 -0.53 26.27 2.68
C GLY A 359 0.29 25.53 3.74
N LYS A 360 -0.19 25.39 4.97
CA LYS A 360 0.47 24.59 6.01
C LYS A 360 0.45 23.10 5.68
N PHE A 361 -0.67 22.58 5.21
CA PHE A 361 -0.80 21.19 4.78
C PHE A 361 0.18 20.88 3.64
N GLU A 362 0.20 21.72 2.61
CA GLU A 362 1.11 21.54 1.49
C GLU A 362 2.57 21.67 1.90
N ALA A 363 2.91 22.63 2.78
CA ALA A 363 4.27 22.78 3.29
C ALA A 363 4.74 21.52 4.06
N ALA A 364 3.85 20.91 4.84
CA ALA A 364 4.14 19.66 5.54
C ALA A 364 4.35 18.48 4.55
N MET A 365 3.47 18.35 3.58
CA MET A 365 3.58 17.29 2.58
C MET A 365 4.73 17.51 1.61
N ASP A 366 5.04 18.75 1.27
CA ASP A 366 6.19 19.12 0.43
C ASP A 366 7.54 18.90 1.14
N ASP A 367 7.57 18.78 2.47
CA ASP A 367 8.74 18.43 3.26
C ASP A 367 8.78 16.92 3.57
N ASP A 368 9.00 16.11 2.54
CA ASP A 368 9.20 14.66 2.68
C ASP A 368 7.95 13.94 3.20
N PHE A 369 6.77 14.35 2.72
CA PHE A 369 5.48 13.73 3.05
C PHE A 369 5.23 13.62 4.57
N ASN A 370 5.42 14.73 5.29
CA ASN A 370 5.18 14.78 6.74
C ASN A 370 3.69 14.75 7.06
N THR A 371 3.12 13.56 7.07
CA THR A 371 1.68 13.33 7.32
C THR A 371 1.24 13.71 8.73
N ALA A 372 2.14 13.69 9.73
CA ALA A 372 1.81 14.07 11.08
C ALA A 372 1.48 15.58 11.18
N ASP A 373 2.28 16.43 10.55
CA ASP A 373 2.00 17.87 10.49
C ASP A 373 0.84 18.17 9.53
N ALA A 374 0.69 17.40 8.43
CA ALA A 374 -0.46 17.51 7.55
C ALA A 374 -1.79 17.21 8.27
N ILE A 375 -1.85 16.20 9.12
CA ILE A 375 -3.00 15.90 9.99
C ILE A 375 -3.29 17.05 10.94
N SER A 376 -2.25 17.72 11.46
CA SER A 376 -2.42 18.89 12.32
C SER A 376 -3.13 20.04 11.58
N ALA A 377 -2.83 20.25 10.30
CA ALA A 377 -3.54 21.23 9.47
C ALA A 377 -5.02 20.83 9.25
N VAL A 378 -5.32 19.55 9.08
CA VAL A 378 -6.71 19.06 9.02
C VAL A 378 -7.45 19.39 10.32
N PHE A 379 -6.84 19.22 11.49
CA PHE A 379 -7.43 19.61 12.77
C PHE A 379 -7.62 21.12 12.93
N GLU A 380 -6.75 21.95 12.33
CA GLU A 380 -6.98 23.40 12.28
C GLU A 380 -8.24 23.74 11.47
N LEU A 381 -8.49 23.07 10.32
CA LEU A 381 -9.73 23.23 9.56
C LEU A 381 -10.96 22.78 10.37
N VAL A 382 -10.87 21.65 11.05
CA VAL A 382 -11.95 21.17 11.94
C VAL A 382 -12.28 22.19 13.02
N LYS A 383 -11.25 22.77 13.65
CA LYS A 383 -11.44 23.82 14.66
C LYS A 383 -12.08 25.07 14.05
N LEU A 384 -11.57 25.51 12.88
CA LEU A 384 -12.13 26.67 12.18
C LEU A 384 -13.61 26.46 11.86
N ALA A 385 -13.95 25.33 11.29
CA ALA A 385 -15.33 24.95 10.94
C ALA A 385 -16.24 24.94 12.18
N ASN A 386 -15.85 24.21 13.23
CA ASN A 386 -16.65 24.12 14.46
C ASN A 386 -16.86 25.46 15.16
N SER A 387 -15.92 26.41 15.01
CA SER A 387 -16.01 27.73 15.64
C SER A 387 -16.83 28.74 14.84
N ASN A 388 -17.05 28.50 13.54
CA ASN A 388 -17.63 29.49 12.62
C ASN A 388 -18.84 28.96 11.86
N SER A 389 -19.36 27.77 12.19
CA SER A 389 -20.57 27.21 11.56
C SER A 389 -21.76 27.21 12.51
N SER A 390 -22.94 27.56 11.99
CA SER A 390 -24.23 27.58 12.68
C SER A 390 -25.39 27.41 11.70
N GLU A 391 -26.61 27.26 12.22
CA GLU A 391 -27.83 27.19 11.43
C GLU A 391 -28.15 28.51 10.68
N ASP A 392 -27.51 29.62 11.07
CA ASP A 392 -27.70 30.93 10.44
C ASP A 392 -26.86 31.14 9.18
N ASN A 393 -25.92 30.26 8.91
CA ASN A 393 -25.00 30.37 7.78
C ASN A 393 -25.68 30.03 6.44
N THR A 394 -25.02 30.47 5.36
CA THR A 394 -25.45 30.15 4.01
C THR A 394 -25.00 28.73 3.64
N LYS A 395 -25.79 28.08 2.77
CA LYS A 395 -25.50 26.72 2.30
C LYS A 395 -24.15 26.65 1.56
N GLU A 396 -23.90 27.65 0.71
CA GLU A 396 -22.64 27.75 -0.03
C GLU A 396 -21.43 27.76 0.91
N TYR A 397 -21.50 28.50 2.02
CA TYR A 397 -20.46 28.57 3.02
C TYR A 397 -20.23 27.25 3.77
N ILE A 398 -21.33 26.62 4.23
CA ILE A 398 -21.26 25.33 4.94
C ILE A 398 -20.69 24.24 4.01
N THR A 399 -21.12 24.21 2.75
CA THR A 399 -20.56 23.29 1.74
C THR A 399 -19.07 23.52 1.55
N ALA A 400 -18.61 24.77 1.40
CA ALA A 400 -17.20 25.09 1.22
C ALA A 400 -16.33 24.68 2.42
N LEU A 401 -16.80 24.88 3.66
CA LEU A 401 -16.09 24.41 4.87
C LEU A 401 -16.00 22.88 4.89
N LYS A 402 -17.08 22.19 4.59
CA LYS A 402 -17.11 20.73 4.54
C LYS A 402 -16.13 20.19 3.49
N GLU A 403 -16.22 20.71 2.26
CA GLU A 403 -15.34 20.31 1.16
C GLU A 403 -13.86 20.57 1.48
N SER A 404 -13.53 21.65 2.20
CA SER A 404 -12.16 21.93 2.63
C SER A 404 -11.59 20.81 3.49
N ILE A 405 -12.36 20.32 4.47
CA ILE A 405 -11.91 19.21 5.33
C ILE A 405 -11.83 17.90 4.53
N VAL A 406 -12.85 17.60 3.74
CA VAL A 406 -12.95 16.37 2.95
C VAL A 406 -11.78 16.26 1.95
N THR A 407 -11.44 17.37 1.28
CA THR A 407 -10.33 17.41 0.31
C THR A 407 -9.00 17.04 0.96
N LEU A 408 -8.63 17.67 2.07
CA LEU A 408 -7.36 17.34 2.74
C LEU A 408 -7.37 15.93 3.34
N ALA A 409 -8.51 15.47 3.85
CA ALA A 409 -8.66 14.11 4.34
C ALA A 409 -8.51 13.07 3.20
N ASP A 410 -9.07 13.34 2.01
CA ASP A 410 -8.96 12.43 0.85
C ASP A 410 -7.53 12.32 0.31
N ILE A 411 -6.75 13.40 0.34
CA ILE A 411 -5.31 13.36 0.01
C ILE A 411 -4.59 12.38 0.94
N LEU A 412 -4.96 12.34 2.21
CA LEU A 412 -4.46 11.35 3.17
C LEU A 412 -5.15 9.97 3.04
N GLY A 413 -6.12 9.84 2.14
CA GLY A 413 -6.93 8.63 1.94
C GLY A 413 -7.85 8.29 3.11
N LEU A 414 -8.21 9.27 3.92
CA LEU A 414 -9.12 9.11 5.06
C LEU A 414 -10.56 9.28 4.59
N LYS A 415 -11.40 8.27 4.81
CA LYS A 415 -12.84 8.35 4.58
C LYS A 415 -13.49 9.05 5.76
N VAL A 416 -13.92 10.30 5.59
CA VAL A 416 -14.50 11.12 6.65
C VAL A 416 -15.98 11.42 6.45
N ILE A 417 -16.55 11.05 5.32
CA ILE A 417 -17.99 11.07 5.07
C ILE A 417 -18.53 9.71 5.49
N LYS A 418 -19.42 9.68 6.48
CA LYS A 418 -20.19 8.48 6.78
C LYS A 418 -21.22 8.29 5.66
N GLU A 419 -21.20 7.12 5.02
CA GLU A 419 -22.36 6.69 4.26
C GLU A 419 -23.54 6.65 5.24
N GLU A 420 -24.68 7.24 4.86
CA GLU A 420 -25.90 7.14 5.67
C GLU A 420 -26.21 5.63 5.79
N GLU A 421 -25.96 5.05 6.95
CA GLU A 421 -26.44 3.72 7.25
C GLU A 421 -27.96 3.79 7.22
N LEU A 422 -28.59 2.99 6.36
CA LEU A 422 -30.03 2.84 6.38
C LEU A 422 -30.46 2.42 7.79
N LEU A 423 -31.37 3.16 8.39
CA LEU A 423 -32.03 2.74 9.63
C LEU A 423 -32.74 1.43 9.36
N ASP A 424 -32.85 0.56 10.37
CA ASP A 424 -33.53 -0.73 10.24
C ASP A 424 -34.97 -0.54 9.74
N GLU A 425 -35.62 0.55 10.12
CA GLU A 425 -36.97 0.96 9.63
C GLU A 425 -36.96 1.24 8.12
N ASP A 426 -35.94 1.88 7.58
CA ASP A 426 -35.82 2.15 6.14
C ASP A 426 -35.55 0.87 5.36
N ILE A 427 -34.77 -0.05 5.94
CA ILE A 427 -34.51 -1.36 5.35
C ILE A 427 -35.81 -2.17 5.28
N GLU A 428 -36.57 -2.22 6.38
CA GLU A 428 -37.88 -2.90 6.43
C GLU A 428 -38.87 -2.27 5.45
N ALA A 429 -38.87 -0.93 5.29
CA ALA A 429 -39.72 -0.23 4.33
C ALA A 429 -39.36 -0.62 2.88
N LEU A 430 -38.09 -0.66 2.54
CA LEU A 430 -37.60 -1.10 1.21
C LEU A 430 -37.91 -2.59 0.96
N ILE A 431 -37.82 -3.44 1.97
CA ILE A 431 -38.21 -4.85 1.87
C ILE A 431 -39.70 -4.99 1.62
N ALA A 432 -40.53 -4.21 2.30
CA ALA A 432 -41.98 -4.19 2.09
C ALA A 432 -42.33 -3.71 0.68
N GLU A 433 -41.68 -2.64 0.19
CA GLU A 433 -41.83 -2.16 -1.18
C GLU A 433 -41.45 -3.20 -2.21
N ARG A 434 -40.31 -3.90 -2.01
CA ARG A 434 -39.87 -5.00 -2.86
C ARG A 434 -40.88 -6.13 -2.92
N GLN A 435 -41.45 -6.51 -1.77
CA GLN A 435 -42.47 -7.54 -1.70
C GLN A 435 -43.74 -7.12 -2.44
N GLN A 436 -44.16 -5.85 -2.32
CA GLN A 436 -45.30 -5.31 -3.05
C GLN A 436 -45.04 -5.30 -4.55
N ALA A 437 -43.86 -4.83 -4.98
CA ALA A 437 -43.46 -4.84 -6.39
C ALA A 437 -43.50 -6.26 -7.00
N ARG A 438 -43.08 -7.29 -6.25
CA ARG A 438 -43.22 -8.70 -6.67
C ARG A 438 -44.66 -9.18 -6.80
N LYS A 439 -45.56 -8.77 -5.87
CA LYS A 439 -47.00 -9.08 -5.95
C LYS A 439 -47.62 -8.44 -7.18
N ASP A 440 -47.19 -7.22 -7.50
CA ASP A 440 -47.69 -6.44 -8.65
C ASP A 440 -47.00 -6.87 -9.98
N LYS A 441 -46.16 -7.92 -9.94
CA LYS A 441 -45.37 -8.43 -11.06
C LYS A 441 -44.41 -7.39 -11.67
N ASN A 442 -44.06 -6.34 -10.92
CA ASN A 442 -43.03 -5.39 -11.29
C ASN A 442 -41.64 -5.90 -10.84
N PHE A 443 -41.13 -6.89 -11.56
CA PHE A 443 -39.87 -7.55 -11.23
C PHE A 443 -38.66 -6.62 -11.38
N ALA A 444 -38.71 -5.67 -12.31
CA ALA A 444 -37.64 -4.69 -12.51
C ALA A 444 -37.44 -3.85 -11.25
N ARG A 445 -38.50 -3.32 -10.63
CA ARG A 445 -38.39 -2.57 -9.38
C ARG A 445 -37.95 -3.43 -8.20
N ALA A 446 -38.41 -4.67 -8.14
CA ALA A 446 -37.98 -5.60 -7.09
C ALA A 446 -36.48 -5.94 -7.14
N ASP A 447 -35.93 -6.07 -8.35
CA ASP A 447 -34.47 -6.31 -8.55
C ASP A 447 -33.66 -5.04 -8.27
N GLU A 448 -34.13 -3.86 -8.67
CA GLU A 448 -33.52 -2.57 -8.37
C GLU A 448 -33.38 -2.37 -6.86
N ILE A 449 -34.42 -2.63 -6.07
CA ILE A 449 -34.40 -2.50 -4.60
C ILE A 449 -33.42 -3.52 -4.00
N ARG A 450 -33.37 -4.75 -4.51
CA ARG A 450 -32.41 -5.74 -4.05
C ARG A 450 -30.97 -5.29 -4.27
N ASP A 451 -30.69 -4.76 -5.47
CA ASP A 451 -29.35 -4.31 -5.84
C ASP A 451 -28.96 -3.04 -5.06
N GLU A 452 -29.91 -2.13 -4.79
CA GLU A 452 -29.71 -0.98 -3.90
C GLU A 452 -29.34 -1.41 -2.47
N LEU A 453 -30.09 -2.35 -1.88
CA LEU A 453 -29.82 -2.87 -0.54
C LEU A 453 -28.47 -3.61 -0.49
N MET A 454 -28.15 -4.40 -1.53
CA MET A 454 -26.89 -5.10 -1.64
C MET A 454 -25.70 -4.13 -1.77
N ALA A 455 -25.85 -3.03 -2.54
CA ALA A 455 -24.84 -1.97 -2.65
C ALA A 455 -24.58 -1.27 -1.31
N LYS A 456 -25.58 -1.21 -0.43
CA LYS A 456 -25.50 -0.66 0.94
C LYS A 456 -25.10 -1.72 2.01
N GLY A 457 -24.61 -2.88 1.57
CA GLY A 457 -24.15 -3.93 2.48
C GLY A 457 -25.27 -4.71 3.18
N ILE A 458 -26.50 -4.68 2.65
CA ILE A 458 -27.65 -5.43 3.19
C ILE A 458 -27.88 -6.67 2.34
N ILE A 459 -27.77 -7.85 2.94
CA ILE A 459 -28.02 -9.12 2.28
C ILE A 459 -29.43 -9.60 2.62
N LEU A 460 -30.24 -9.85 1.58
CA LEU A 460 -31.59 -10.39 1.74
C LEU A 460 -31.58 -11.90 1.56
N GLU A 461 -32.31 -12.60 2.44
CA GLU A 461 -32.55 -14.04 2.39
C GLU A 461 -34.06 -14.29 2.29
N ASP A 462 -34.55 -14.73 1.11
CA ASP A 462 -35.95 -15.14 0.93
C ASP A 462 -36.21 -16.47 1.64
N THR A 463 -37.09 -16.50 2.63
CA THR A 463 -37.48 -17.71 3.38
C THR A 463 -38.96 -18.02 3.18
N ARG A 464 -39.41 -19.20 3.60
CA ARG A 464 -40.85 -19.59 3.55
C ARG A 464 -41.73 -18.72 4.47
N GLU A 465 -41.11 -18.11 5.48
CA GLU A 465 -41.79 -17.27 6.50
C GLU A 465 -41.73 -15.77 6.14
N GLY A 466 -41.00 -15.39 5.09
CA GLY A 466 -40.80 -14.00 4.66
C GLY A 466 -39.36 -13.72 4.24
N VAL A 467 -39.00 -12.44 4.10
CA VAL A 467 -37.64 -12.01 3.80
C VAL A 467 -36.92 -11.71 5.11
N ARG A 468 -35.79 -12.35 5.33
CA ARG A 468 -34.83 -11.99 6.40
C ARG A 468 -33.70 -11.19 5.79
N TRP A 469 -33.10 -10.34 6.59
CA TRP A 469 -31.96 -9.56 6.16
C TRP A 469 -30.85 -9.54 7.23
N LYS A 470 -29.63 -9.29 6.79
CA LYS A 470 -28.46 -9.07 7.65
C LYS A 470 -27.53 -8.07 7.04
N ARG A 471 -26.78 -7.33 7.83
CA ARG A 471 -25.66 -6.50 7.38
C ARG A 471 -24.48 -7.38 6.99
N ALA A 472 -23.78 -7.07 5.88
CA ALA A 472 -22.67 -7.86 5.31
C ALA A 472 -21.40 -7.76 6.17
#